data_600f9421fe6dbb8fe00b75bbce1415fa
#
_entry.id   600f9421fe6dbb8fe00b75bbce1415fa
#
_cell.length_a   1.000
_cell.length_b   1.000
_cell.length_c   1.000
_cell.angle_alpha   90.00
_cell.angle_beta   90.00
_cell.angle_gamma   90.00
#
_symmetry.space_group_name_H-M   'P 1'
#
loop_
_entity.id
_entity.type
_entity.pdbx_description
1 polymer ?
#
loop_
_entity_poly.entity_id
_entity_poly.type
_entity_poly.pdbx_seq_one_letter_code
_entity_poly.pdbx_strand_id
1 'polypeptide(L)'
;HLVFLVKNPNAVDLESIGPIIENADLFPEGINVGMALINGEDTIRLRVWERGAGVTLACGSAACAALVAAVRREHMGRSAVVEMDGGALGVHWREDNGHVMLTGPTTTSFGGEFNIADLLVAAMQPKPEQ
;
A
#
# COMPACT_ATOMS: atom_id res chain seq x y z
N HIS A 1 6.90 -3.87 3.56
CA HIS A 1 5.62 -4.53 3.28
C HIS A 1 5.73 -6.04 3.44
N LEU A 2 4.81 -6.66 4.13
CA LEU A 2 4.63 -8.11 4.20
C LEU A 2 3.39 -8.48 3.36
N VAL A 3 3.57 -9.35 2.37
CA VAL A 3 2.50 -9.75 1.45
C VAL A 3 2.23 -11.25 1.59
N PHE A 4 1.00 -11.59 1.96
CA PHE A 4 0.50 -12.96 1.97
C PHE A 4 -0.30 -13.23 0.70
N LEU A 5 0.03 -14.31 0.00
CA LEU A 5 -0.81 -14.81 -1.09
C LEU A 5 -1.88 -15.72 -0.52
N VAL A 6 -3.14 -15.31 -0.66
CA VAL A 6 -4.30 -15.97 -0.04
C VAL A 6 -5.36 -16.32 -1.08
N LYS A 7 -6.21 -17.29 -0.78
CA LYS A 7 -7.32 -17.70 -1.67
C LYS A 7 -8.48 -16.71 -1.68
N ASN A 8 -8.69 -15.98 -0.59
CA ASN A 8 -9.75 -14.98 -0.48
C ASN A 8 -9.35 -13.89 0.54
N PRO A 9 -8.91 -12.70 0.07
CA PRO A 9 -8.57 -11.59 0.96
C PRO A 9 -9.73 -11.12 1.83
N ASN A 10 -10.98 -11.28 1.36
CA ASN A 10 -12.17 -10.83 2.09
C ASN A 10 -12.54 -11.77 3.25
N ALA A 11 -12.03 -13.01 3.25
CA ALA A 11 -12.23 -13.96 4.36
C ALA A 11 -11.24 -13.75 5.51
N VAL A 12 -10.25 -12.86 5.33
CA VAL A 12 -9.23 -12.58 6.35
C VAL A 12 -9.71 -11.41 7.22
N ASP A 13 -9.78 -11.64 8.53
CA ASP A 13 -10.05 -10.60 9.52
C ASP A 13 -8.78 -9.77 9.77
N LEU A 14 -8.56 -8.76 8.90
CA LEU A 14 -7.40 -7.87 8.99
C LEU A 14 -7.42 -6.98 10.23
N GLU A 15 -8.60 -6.65 10.76
CA GLU A 15 -8.72 -5.83 11.97
C GLU A 15 -8.18 -6.57 13.20
N SER A 16 -8.38 -7.89 13.25
CA SER A 16 -7.86 -8.72 14.35
C SER A 16 -6.38 -9.07 14.18
N ILE A 17 -5.95 -9.47 12.97
CA ILE A 17 -4.58 -9.96 12.78
C ILE A 17 -3.57 -8.87 12.42
N GLY A 18 -4.02 -7.76 11.82
CA GLY A 18 -3.16 -6.66 11.38
C GLY A 18 -2.28 -6.10 12.49
N PRO A 19 -2.85 -5.68 13.63
CA PRO A 19 -2.07 -5.13 14.73
C PRO A 19 -1.08 -6.14 15.34
N ILE A 20 -1.42 -7.43 15.33
CA ILE A 20 -0.52 -8.49 15.83
C ILE A 20 0.72 -8.61 14.95
N ILE A 21 0.52 -8.60 13.62
CA ILE A 21 1.62 -8.72 12.66
C ILE A 21 2.43 -7.42 12.59
N GLU A 22 1.75 -6.26 12.58
CA GLU A 22 2.40 -4.95 12.54
C GLU A 22 3.41 -4.79 13.67
N ASN A 23 3.04 -5.22 14.89
CA ASN A 23 3.83 -5.04 16.11
C ASN A 23 4.65 -6.27 16.49
N ALA A 24 4.82 -7.24 15.60
CA ALA A 24 5.66 -8.40 15.88
C ALA A 24 7.14 -7.98 16.02
N ASP A 25 7.90 -8.63 16.91
CA ASP A 25 9.33 -8.33 17.18
C ASP A 25 10.20 -8.38 15.91
N LEU A 26 9.76 -9.12 14.90
CA LEU A 26 10.42 -9.19 13.59
C LEU A 26 10.41 -7.82 12.85
N PHE A 27 9.49 -6.93 13.19
CA PHE A 27 9.29 -5.63 12.55
C PHE A 27 9.33 -4.49 13.57
N PRO A 28 10.53 -4.13 14.09
CA PRO A 28 10.65 -3.16 15.19
C PRO A 28 10.09 -1.76 14.87
N GLU A 29 9.98 -1.42 13.59
CA GLU A 29 9.36 -0.17 13.14
C GLU A 29 7.91 -0.34 12.68
N GLY A 30 7.33 -1.53 12.89
CA GLY A 30 6.03 -1.92 12.34
C GLY A 30 6.08 -2.18 10.83
N ILE A 31 5.02 -2.77 10.29
CA ILE A 31 4.95 -3.15 8.87
C ILE A 31 3.53 -3.04 8.32
N ASN A 32 3.41 -2.70 7.02
CA ASN A 32 2.14 -2.85 6.29
C ASN A 32 1.91 -4.31 5.93
N VAL A 33 0.68 -4.80 6.09
CA VAL A 33 0.29 -6.20 5.85
C VAL A 33 -0.70 -6.28 4.71
N GLY A 34 -0.31 -6.90 3.59
CA GLY A 34 -1.15 -7.10 2.42
C GLY A 34 -1.65 -8.53 2.30
N MET A 35 -2.96 -8.70 2.07
CA MET A 35 -3.59 -9.96 1.70
C MET A 35 -3.92 -9.92 0.22
N ALA A 36 -3.19 -10.67 -0.60
CA ALA A 36 -3.27 -10.64 -2.05
C ALA A 36 -3.79 -11.97 -2.61
N LEU A 37 -4.78 -11.88 -3.50
CA LEU A 37 -5.24 -12.98 -4.35
C LEU A 37 -4.77 -12.68 -5.78
N ILE A 38 -4.05 -13.60 -6.39
CA ILE A 38 -3.74 -13.55 -7.82
C ILE A 38 -4.95 -14.10 -8.57
N ASN A 39 -5.55 -13.25 -9.39
CA ASN A 39 -6.76 -13.54 -10.14
C ASN A 39 -6.45 -13.47 -11.66
N GLY A 40 -6.17 -14.63 -12.25
CA GLY A 40 -5.73 -14.71 -13.63
C GLY A 40 -4.27 -14.31 -13.85
N GLU A 41 -3.94 -13.83 -15.05
CA GLU A 41 -2.56 -13.58 -15.49
C GLU A 41 -2.05 -12.19 -15.15
N ASP A 42 -2.94 -11.21 -14.96
CA ASP A 42 -2.61 -9.79 -14.87
C ASP A 42 -3.38 -9.02 -13.79
N THR A 43 -4.12 -9.69 -12.92
CA THR A 43 -4.95 -9.05 -11.91
C THR A 43 -4.62 -9.54 -10.50
N ILE A 44 -4.51 -8.62 -9.55
CA ILE A 44 -4.33 -8.90 -8.12
C ILE A 44 -5.46 -8.24 -7.35
N ARG A 45 -6.25 -8.99 -6.59
CA ARG A 45 -7.14 -8.43 -5.57
C ARG A 45 -6.36 -8.27 -4.26
N LEU A 46 -6.31 -7.05 -3.72
CA LEU A 46 -5.52 -6.71 -2.53
C LEU A 46 -6.38 -6.03 -1.47
N ARG A 47 -6.25 -6.47 -0.22
CA ARG A 47 -6.64 -5.73 0.97
C ARG A 47 -5.42 -5.50 1.84
N VAL A 48 -5.38 -4.36 2.54
CA VAL A 48 -4.20 -3.95 3.29
C VAL A 48 -4.57 -3.43 4.68
N TRP A 49 -3.74 -3.80 5.64
CA TRP A 49 -3.57 -3.13 6.93
C TRP A 49 -2.34 -2.24 6.82
N GLU A 50 -2.51 -0.93 6.95
CA GLU A 50 -1.39 0.02 6.92
C GLU A 50 -0.90 0.33 8.32
N ARG A 51 0.42 0.34 8.47
CA ARG A 51 1.11 0.66 9.71
C ARG A 51 0.65 2.03 10.26
N GLY A 52 0.12 2.02 11.48
CA GLY A 52 -0.38 3.22 12.16
C GLY A 52 -1.71 3.77 11.65
N ALA A 53 -2.33 3.16 10.64
CA ALA A 53 -3.58 3.63 10.05
C ALA A 53 -4.71 2.57 10.06
N GLY A 54 -4.37 1.27 10.11
CA GLY A 54 -5.36 0.20 10.09
C GLY A 54 -5.76 -0.22 8.69
N VAL A 55 -6.98 -0.76 8.54
CA VAL A 55 -7.52 -1.15 7.23
C VAL A 55 -7.84 0.11 6.42
N THR A 56 -7.25 0.23 5.24
CA THR A 56 -7.46 1.36 4.32
C THR A 56 -8.06 0.90 3.01
N LEU A 57 -8.75 1.82 2.32
CA LEU A 57 -9.41 1.51 1.04
C LEU A 57 -8.43 1.32 -0.12
N ALA A 58 -7.27 1.98 -0.07
CA ALA A 58 -6.23 1.88 -1.09
C ALA A 58 -4.87 2.26 -0.51
N CYS A 59 -3.81 1.58 -0.99
CA CYS A 59 -2.43 1.85 -0.63
C CYS A 59 -1.52 1.60 -1.84
N GLY A 60 -0.99 2.67 -2.44
CA GLY A 60 -0.17 2.57 -3.65
C GLY A 60 1.12 1.77 -3.44
N SER A 61 1.80 1.96 -2.32
CA SER A 61 3.02 1.21 -2.00
C SER A 61 2.76 -0.28 -1.74
N ALA A 62 1.59 -0.62 -1.14
CA ALA A 62 1.19 -2.01 -0.97
C ALA A 62 0.84 -2.67 -2.31
N ALA A 63 0.22 -1.93 -3.26
CA ALA A 63 -0.02 -2.42 -4.61
C ALA A 63 1.29 -2.76 -5.33
N CYS A 64 2.29 -1.87 -5.24
CA CYS A 64 3.63 -2.13 -5.78
C CYS A 64 4.28 -3.36 -5.14
N ALA A 65 4.22 -3.48 -3.82
CA ALA A 65 4.77 -4.62 -3.10
C ALA A 65 4.09 -5.94 -3.46
N ALA A 66 2.76 -5.93 -3.66
CA ALA A 66 1.99 -7.11 -4.06
C ALA A 66 2.43 -7.63 -5.45
N LEU A 67 2.57 -6.74 -6.44
CA LEU A 67 3.08 -7.14 -7.75
C LEU A 67 4.50 -7.72 -7.65
N VAL A 68 5.42 -7.02 -6.99
CA VAL A 68 6.81 -7.49 -6.85
C VAL A 68 6.86 -8.85 -6.15
N ALA A 69 6.06 -9.07 -5.10
CA ALA A 69 5.97 -10.34 -4.41
C ALA A 69 5.46 -11.47 -5.33
N ALA A 70 4.44 -11.20 -6.14
CA ALA A 70 3.86 -12.15 -7.08
C ALA A 70 4.85 -12.52 -8.20
N VAL A 71 5.53 -11.52 -8.79
CA VAL A 71 6.55 -11.74 -9.83
C VAL A 71 7.73 -12.53 -9.30
N ARG A 72 8.26 -12.19 -8.13
CA ARG A 72 9.40 -12.91 -7.51
C ARG A 72 9.08 -14.36 -7.17
N ARG A 73 7.81 -14.71 -7.06
CA ARG A 73 7.33 -16.08 -6.85
C ARG A 73 6.86 -16.76 -8.14
N GLU A 74 7.10 -16.12 -9.29
CA GLU A 74 6.76 -16.66 -10.62
C GLU A 74 5.27 -16.92 -10.82
N HIS A 75 4.41 -16.16 -10.12
CA HIS A 75 2.96 -16.30 -10.23
C HIS A 75 2.35 -15.45 -11.34
N MET A 76 3.08 -14.42 -11.82
CA MET A 76 2.59 -13.52 -12.88
C MET A 76 3.73 -12.74 -13.55
N GLY A 77 3.41 -12.04 -14.65
CA GLY A 77 4.30 -11.11 -15.33
C GLY A 77 4.50 -9.81 -14.57
N ARG A 78 5.35 -8.92 -15.10
CA ARG A 78 5.79 -7.66 -14.45
C ARG A 78 4.76 -6.53 -14.52
N SER A 79 3.55 -6.77 -15.00
CA SER A 79 2.46 -5.81 -15.05
C SER A 79 1.20 -6.41 -14.49
N ALA A 80 0.47 -5.64 -13.69
CA ALA A 80 -0.84 -6.05 -13.19
C ALA A 80 -1.75 -4.85 -12.93
N VAL A 81 -3.05 -5.13 -12.95
CA VAL A 81 -4.06 -4.29 -12.33
C VAL A 81 -4.25 -4.78 -10.89
N VAL A 82 -4.02 -3.91 -9.92
CA VAL A 82 -4.24 -4.21 -8.51
C VAL A 82 -5.57 -3.60 -8.07
N GLU A 83 -6.55 -4.47 -7.81
CA GLU A 83 -7.89 -4.09 -7.37
C GLU A 83 -7.93 -4.00 -5.84
N MET A 84 -8.31 -2.85 -5.32
CA MET A 84 -8.48 -2.54 -3.90
C MET A 84 -9.89 -2.06 -3.62
N ASP A 85 -10.29 -1.93 -2.37
CA ASP A 85 -11.64 -1.47 -1.99
C ASP A 85 -11.93 -0.04 -2.49
N GLY A 86 -10.89 0.81 -2.59
CA GLY A 86 -10.99 2.18 -3.09
C GLY A 86 -10.83 2.35 -4.60
N GLY A 87 -10.55 1.28 -5.35
CA GLY A 87 -10.39 1.33 -6.81
C GLY A 87 -9.22 0.50 -7.32
N ALA A 88 -8.97 0.59 -8.62
CA ALA A 88 -7.93 -0.16 -9.30
C ALA A 88 -6.70 0.72 -9.61
N LEU A 89 -5.52 0.14 -9.47
CA LEU A 89 -4.23 0.75 -9.76
C LEU A 89 -3.47 -0.11 -10.78
N GLY A 90 -2.96 0.51 -11.84
CA GLY A 90 -2.02 -0.14 -12.74
C GLY A 90 -0.61 -0.14 -12.14
N VAL A 91 0.05 -1.29 -12.08
CA VAL A 91 1.42 -1.40 -11.57
C VAL A 91 2.28 -2.11 -12.62
N HIS A 92 3.47 -1.56 -12.87
CA HIS A 92 4.44 -2.13 -13.78
C HIS A 92 5.85 -2.11 -13.17
N TRP A 93 6.48 -3.28 -13.05
CA TRP A 93 7.87 -3.41 -12.59
C TRP A 93 8.82 -3.49 -13.78
N ARG A 94 9.49 -2.37 -14.08
CA ARG A 94 10.37 -2.23 -15.24
C ARG A 94 11.60 -3.15 -15.15
N GLU A 95 11.98 -3.73 -16.29
CA GLU A 95 13.16 -4.59 -16.39
C GLU A 95 14.45 -3.81 -16.56
N ASP A 96 14.38 -2.67 -17.28
CA ASP A 96 15.56 -1.88 -17.66
C ASP A 96 16.26 -1.19 -16.49
N ASN A 97 15.50 -0.81 -15.46
CA ASN A 97 16.04 -0.06 -14.32
C ASN A 97 15.51 -0.52 -12.95
N GLY A 98 14.62 -1.52 -12.92
CA GLY A 98 14.04 -2.07 -11.69
C GLY A 98 13.03 -1.17 -10.98
N HIS A 99 12.63 -0.03 -11.57
CA HIS A 99 11.62 0.84 -10.98
C HIS A 99 10.24 0.22 -11.06
N VAL A 100 9.43 0.43 -10.01
CA VAL A 100 8.02 0.07 -10.01
C VAL A 100 7.21 1.33 -10.31
N MET A 101 6.51 1.29 -11.43
CA MET A 101 5.63 2.37 -11.88
C MET A 101 4.22 2.13 -11.38
N LEU A 102 3.59 3.18 -10.86
CA LEU A 102 2.21 3.17 -10.37
C LEU A 102 1.37 4.14 -11.19
N THR A 103 0.22 3.70 -11.67
CA THR A 103 -0.75 4.50 -12.43
C THR A 103 -2.13 4.36 -11.77
N GLY A 104 -2.81 5.48 -11.57
CA GLY A 104 -4.15 5.50 -10.99
C GLY A 104 -4.93 6.76 -11.36
N PRO A 105 -6.24 6.79 -11.12
CA PRO A 105 -7.05 7.97 -11.33
C PRO A 105 -6.72 9.07 -10.33
N THR A 106 -6.93 10.32 -10.73
CA THR A 106 -6.81 11.49 -9.88
C THR A 106 -8.05 12.36 -9.97
N THR A 107 -8.42 13.00 -8.86
CA THR A 107 -9.54 13.95 -8.81
C THR A 107 -9.13 15.17 -7.99
N THR A 108 -9.36 16.37 -8.50
CA THR A 108 -9.17 17.60 -7.74
C THR A 108 -10.36 17.79 -6.81
N SER A 109 -10.14 17.72 -5.49
CA SER A 109 -11.17 17.90 -4.48
C SER A 109 -11.43 19.38 -4.19
N PHE A 110 -10.39 20.20 -4.13
CA PHE A 110 -10.46 21.65 -3.93
C PHE A 110 -9.16 22.33 -4.40
N GLY A 111 -9.20 23.66 -4.55
CA GLY A 111 -8.04 24.52 -4.70
C GLY A 111 -7.93 25.46 -3.49
N GLY A 112 -6.72 25.89 -3.15
CA GLY A 112 -6.48 26.79 -2.03
C GLY A 112 -5.14 27.50 -2.15
N GLU A 113 -4.97 28.54 -1.33
CA GLU A 113 -3.72 29.28 -1.20
C GLU A 113 -3.23 29.23 0.25
N PHE A 114 -1.93 29.22 0.44
CA PHE A 114 -1.32 29.27 1.78
C PHE A 114 -0.04 30.11 1.75
N ASN A 115 0.29 30.71 2.90
CA ASN A 115 1.52 31.47 3.05
C ASN A 115 2.65 30.54 3.53
N ILE A 116 3.68 30.37 2.70
CA ILE A 116 4.83 29.51 3.04
C ILE A 116 5.53 29.97 4.33
N ALA A 117 5.61 31.30 4.59
CA ALA A 117 6.27 31.81 5.79
C ALA A 117 5.58 31.33 7.08
N ASP A 118 4.24 31.25 7.09
CA ASP A 118 3.47 30.79 8.25
C ASP A 118 3.70 29.29 8.52
N LEU A 119 3.83 28.48 7.44
CA LEU A 119 4.15 27.05 7.55
C LEU A 119 5.55 26.81 8.10
N LEU A 120 6.55 27.59 7.67
CA LEU A 120 7.93 27.49 8.18
C LEU A 120 8.02 27.83 9.66
N VAL A 121 7.31 28.86 10.11
CA VAL A 121 7.24 29.24 11.52
C VAL A 121 6.59 28.13 12.34
N ALA A 122 5.50 27.53 11.87
CA ALA A 122 4.83 26.43 12.56
C ALA A 122 5.71 25.16 12.65
N ALA A 123 6.48 24.87 11.61
CA ALA A 123 7.39 23.72 11.58
C ALA A 123 8.61 23.87 12.52
N MET A 124 8.97 25.11 12.88
CA MET A 124 10.07 25.41 13.80
C MET A 124 9.66 25.42 15.28
N GLN A 125 8.37 25.32 15.57
CA GLN A 125 7.89 25.24 16.96
C GLN A 125 8.11 23.81 17.50
N PRO A 126 8.60 23.67 18.76
CA PRO A 126 8.73 22.35 19.37
C PRO A 126 7.34 21.69 19.46
N LYS A 127 7.28 20.40 19.07
CA LYS A 127 6.05 19.62 19.23
C LYS A 127 5.65 19.60 20.71
N PRO A 128 4.36 19.78 21.05
CA PRO A 128 3.92 19.58 22.42
C PRO A 128 4.26 18.18 22.88
N GLU A 129 4.83 18.04 24.05
CA GLU A 129 5.08 16.75 24.69
C GLU A 129 3.75 16.00 24.85
N GLN A 130 3.69 14.75 24.33
CA GLN A 130 2.52 13.87 24.47
C GLN A 130 2.61 13.11 25.78
#